data_15e7f3a8e8e43f193b7cbe668e977db8
#
_entry.id   15e7f3a8e8e43f193b7cbe668e977db8
#
_cell.length_a   1.000
_cell.length_b   1.000
_cell.length_c   1.000
_cell.angle_alpha   90.00
_cell.angle_beta   90.00
_cell.angle_gamma   90.00
#
_symmetry.space_group_name_H-M   'P 1'
#
loop_
_entity.id
_entity.type
_entity.pdbx_description
1 polymer ?
#
loop_
_entity_poly.entity_id
_entity_poly.type
_entity_poly.pdbx_seq_one_letter_code
_entity_poly.pdbx_strand_id
1 'polypeptide(L)' 'MAVKIKLVRSLNSVKKDQAATANSLGLRRIGDTTTQPDNDATKGKIKKIAHLIEVTEA' A
#
# COMPACT_ATOMS: atom_id res chain seq x y z
N MET A 1 -11.90 -1.16 12.39
CA MET A 1 -11.64 0.13 11.78
C MET A 1 -10.86 -0.08 10.49
N ALA A 2 -10.96 0.86 9.56
CA ALA A 2 -10.30 0.72 8.27
C ALA A 2 -9.17 1.74 8.12
N VAL A 3 -8.23 1.45 7.23
CA VAL A 3 -7.17 2.38 6.87
C VAL A 3 -7.26 2.70 5.40
N LYS A 4 -7.00 3.94 5.05
CA LYS A 4 -6.96 4.40 3.67
C LYS A 4 -5.50 4.52 3.25
N ILE A 5 -5.17 3.88 2.15
CA ILE A 5 -3.80 3.80 1.65
C ILE A 5 -3.75 4.48 0.29
N LYS A 6 -2.79 5.38 0.13
CA LYS A 6 -2.57 6.07 -1.15
C LYS A 6 -1.14 5.80 -1.62
N LEU A 7 -1.01 5.41 -2.88
CA LEU A 7 0.31 5.21 -3.47
C LEU A 7 0.87 6.56 -3.90
N VAL A 8 1.99 6.95 -3.31
CA VAL A 8 2.62 8.25 -3.56
C VAL A 8 3.91 8.14 -4.35
N ARG A 9 4.42 6.93 -4.56
CA ARG A 9 5.63 6.70 -5.34
C ARG A 9 5.41 5.65 -6.41
N SER A 10 6.16 5.77 -7.51
CA SER A 10 6.07 4.82 -8.62
C SER A 10 6.56 3.44 -8.21
N LEU A 11 5.93 2.40 -8.74
CA LEU A 11 6.36 1.01 -8.53
C LEU A 11 7.40 0.55 -9.55
N ASN A 12 7.78 1.41 -10.49
CA ASN A 12 8.70 1.02 -11.57
C ASN A 12 10.11 0.71 -11.09
N SER A 13 10.55 1.36 -10.02
CA SER A 13 11.90 1.18 -9.49
C SER A 13 11.95 0.43 -8.18
N VAL A 14 10.87 -0.26 -7.80
CA VAL A 14 10.82 -1.04 -6.57
C VAL A 14 11.05 -2.51 -6.86
N LYS A 15 11.41 -3.26 -5.82
CA LYS A 15 11.59 -4.71 -5.93
C LYS A 15 10.27 -5.38 -6.26
N LYS A 16 10.36 -6.55 -6.91
CA LYS A 16 9.17 -7.33 -7.27
C LYS A 16 8.28 -7.64 -6.08
N ASP A 17 8.89 -7.97 -4.94
CA ASP A 17 8.14 -8.27 -3.72
C ASP A 17 7.32 -7.07 -3.26
N GLN A 18 7.91 -5.90 -3.33
CA GLN A 18 7.22 -4.67 -2.94
C GLN A 18 6.08 -4.34 -3.92
N ALA A 19 6.34 -4.48 -5.21
CA ALA A 19 5.32 -4.27 -6.22
C ALA A 19 4.17 -5.25 -6.06
N ALA A 20 4.48 -6.53 -5.81
CA ALA A 20 3.45 -7.54 -5.58
C ALA A 20 2.62 -7.22 -4.34
N THR A 21 3.26 -6.73 -3.28
CA THR A 21 2.57 -6.33 -2.06
C THR A 21 1.60 -5.17 -2.34
N ALA A 22 2.06 -4.14 -3.06
CA ALA A 22 1.21 -3.02 -3.44
C ALA A 22 0.04 -3.48 -4.32
N ASN A 23 0.30 -4.36 -5.28
CA ASN A 23 -0.74 -4.91 -6.15
C ASN A 23 -1.78 -5.69 -5.34
N SER A 24 -1.36 -6.42 -4.33
CA SER A 24 -2.29 -7.16 -3.47
C SER A 24 -3.19 -6.23 -2.66
N LEU A 25 -2.75 -5.01 -2.43
CA LEU A 25 -3.56 -3.98 -1.78
C LEU A 25 -4.43 -3.20 -2.78
N GLY A 26 -4.25 -3.44 -4.08
CA GLY A 26 -4.99 -2.73 -5.11
C GLY A 26 -4.31 -1.47 -5.62
N LEU A 27 -3.06 -1.24 -5.23
CA LEU A 27 -2.30 -0.07 -5.64
C LEU A 27 -1.41 -0.43 -6.82
N ARG A 28 -1.59 0.23 -7.95
CA ARG A 28 -0.84 -0.08 -9.17
C ARG A 28 -0.02 1.10 -9.69
N ARG A 29 -0.47 2.32 -9.45
CA ARG A 29 0.21 3.53 -9.93
C ARG A 29 0.03 4.67 -8.94
N ILE A 30 0.83 5.70 -9.11
CA ILE A 30 0.77 6.89 -8.26
C ILE A 30 -0.63 7.48 -8.31
N GLY A 31 -1.15 7.81 -7.13
CA GLY A 31 -2.49 8.38 -7.00
C GLY A 31 -3.58 7.37 -6.70
N ASP A 32 -3.29 6.07 -6.86
CA ASP A 32 -4.26 5.04 -6.51
C ASP A 32 -4.49 5.05 -4.99
N THR A 33 -5.76 4.92 -4.62
CA THR A 33 -6.15 4.84 -3.22
C THR A 33 -6.99 3.59 -3.00
N THR A 34 -6.90 3.05 -1.81
CA THR A 34 -7.68 1.89 -1.43
C THR A 34 -7.98 1.95 0.06
N THR A 35 -9.10 1.34 0.46
CA THR A 35 -9.47 1.19 1.86
C THR A 35 -9.31 -0.27 2.23
N GLN A 36 -8.57 -0.55 3.28
CA GLN A 36 -8.30 -1.91 3.74
C GLN A 36 -8.68 -2.05 5.20
N PRO A 37 -9.05 -3.25 5.64
CA PRO A 37 -9.32 -3.48 7.06
C PRO A 37 -8.04 -3.33 7.88
N ASP A 38 -8.20 -2.80 9.08
CA ASP A 38 -7.08 -2.63 10.00
C ASP A 38 -6.83 -3.95 10.74
N ASN A 39 -6.07 -4.83 10.11
CA ASN A 39 -5.71 -6.12 10.69
C ASN A 39 -4.22 -6.38 10.52
N ASP A 40 -3.73 -7.46 11.12
CA ASP A 40 -2.29 -7.77 11.11
C ASP A 40 -1.76 -8.04 9.71
N ALA A 41 -2.56 -8.68 8.85
CA ALA A 41 -2.15 -8.95 7.48
C ALA A 41 -1.94 -7.66 6.70
N THR A 42 -2.88 -6.72 6.83
CA THR A 42 -2.77 -5.41 6.18
C THR A 42 -1.59 -4.62 6.73
N LYS A 43 -1.41 -4.62 8.05
CA LYS A 43 -0.28 -3.93 8.68
C LYS A 43 1.05 -4.49 8.21
N GLY A 44 1.17 -5.79 8.05
CA GLY A 44 2.37 -6.42 7.53
C GLY A 44 2.70 -5.97 6.12
N LYS A 45 1.70 -5.88 5.27
CA LYS A 45 1.86 -5.38 3.91
C LYS A 45 2.26 -3.91 3.88
N ILE A 46 1.62 -3.10 4.71
CA ILE A 46 1.92 -1.68 4.83
C ILE A 46 3.37 -1.45 5.24
N LYS A 47 3.87 -2.21 6.20
CA LYS A 47 5.25 -2.08 6.66
C LYS A 47 6.25 -2.32 5.53
N LYS A 48 5.97 -3.25 4.64
CA LYS A 48 6.87 -3.57 3.53
C LYS A 48 7.00 -2.41 2.54
N ILE A 49 5.95 -1.64 2.35
CA ILE A 49 5.91 -0.58 1.36
C ILE A 49 5.59 0.80 1.96
N ALA A 50 5.80 0.95 3.26
CA ALA A 50 5.49 2.21 3.94
C ALA A 50 6.17 3.42 3.31
N HIS A 51 7.36 3.23 2.76
CA HIS A 51 8.11 4.30 2.09
C HIS A 51 7.53 4.67 0.72
N LEU A 52 6.59 3.88 0.22
CA LEU A 52 5.97 4.10 -1.10
C LEU A 52 4.55 4.64 -1.00
N ILE A 53 3.97 4.58 0.18
CA ILE A 53 2.55 4.89 0.38
C ILE A 53 2.36 5.87 1.53
N GLU A 54 1.19 6.47 1.53
CA GLU A 54 0.72 7.28 2.63
C GLU A 54 -0.51 6.60 3.23
N VAL A 55 -0.51 6.43 4.54
CA VAL A 55 -1.59 5.75 5.25
C VAL A 55 -2.31 6.76 6.13
N THR A 56 -3.63 6.79 6.00
CA THR A 56 -4.50 7.59 6.85
C THR A 56 -5.63 6.70 7.38
N GLU A 57 -6.14 7.05 8.53
CA GLU A 57 -7.31 6.37 9.06
C GLU A 57 -8.55 6.79 8.28
N ALA A 58 -9.32 5.80 7.91
CA ALA A 58 -10.57 6.06 7.18
C ALA A 58 -11.72 6.31 8.14
#